data_e6c066c22a8a16017d136d112031ad6a
#
_entry.id   e6c066c22a8a16017d136d112031ad6a
#
_cell.length_a   1.000
_cell.length_b   1.000
_cell.length_c   1.000
_cell.angle_alpha   90.00
_cell.angle_beta   90.00
_cell.angle_gamma   90.00
#
_symmetry.space_group_name_H-M   'P 1'
#
loop_
_entity.id
_entity.type
_entity.pdbx_description
1 polymer ?
#
loop_
_entity_poly.entity_id
_entity_poly.type
_entity_poly.pdbx_seq_one_letter_code
_entity_poly.pdbx_strand_id
1 'polypeptide(L)'
;MNKKVYQQINETLYEEVLDNGLTVYLLPKIDFHKTYGLFSTNYGSIDNHFGYHPDDLKQVPDGIAHFLEHKLFEKEDGDVFQKFGQQGASANAFTSFTKTSYLFSATDQIQKNLMTLLDFVQAPYFTEETVEKEKGIIGQEIQMYDDDPNWQQFFGIIKNLYPKHPLHIDIAGTVTSIADITAEDLYLCYNTFYHPSNMVLFIVGNIDPEETMTWIKENQKDKDFPEAKAIIRQFPAETVADIMPESSMQMPVTRAKGVLGIKGDLDKLPTDGRELLRFKNALNLLFQMLFGNTSANYL
;
A
#
# COMPACT_ATOMS: atom_id res chain seq x y z
N MET A 1 -7.60 -6.74 -24.77
CA MET A 1 -6.69 -5.72 -24.15
C MET A 1 -6.75 -4.41 -24.88
N ASN A 2 -6.85 -3.28 -24.15
CA ASN A 2 -6.64 -1.95 -24.68
C ASN A 2 -5.13 -1.67 -24.79
N LYS A 3 -4.73 -1.01 -25.89
CA LYS A 3 -3.33 -0.65 -26.13
C LYS A 3 -3.18 0.87 -26.11
N LYS A 4 -2.34 1.39 -25.18
CA LYS A 4 -2.05 2.82 -25.07
C LYS A 4 -0.58 3.08 -25.39
N VAL A 5 -0.34 3.82 -26.46
CA VAL A 5 1.02 4.14 -26.94
C VAL A 5 1.44 5.52 -26.44
N TYR A 6 2.56 5.58 -25.75
CA TYR A 6 3.20 6.79 -25.26
C TYR A 6 4.40 7.12 -26.15
N GLN A 7 4.15 7.77 -27.28
CA GLN A 7 5.18 8.05 -28.31
C GLN A 7 6.39 8.82 -27.76
N GLN A 8 6.16 9.74 -26.83
CA GLN A 8 7.21 10.60 -26.26
C GLN A 8 8.30 9.83 -25.50
N ILE A 9 7.96 8.69 -24.95
CA ILE A 9 8.87 7.84 -24.17
C ILE A 9 9.04 6.45 -24.80
N ASN A 10 8.50 6.26 -26.00
CA ASN A 10 8.51 5.00 -26.74
C ASN A 10 8.00 3.80 -25.93
N GLU A 11 6.89 3.99 -25.20
CA GLU A 11 6.30 2.96 -24.34
C GLU A 11 4.92 2.56 -24.84
N THR A 12 4.58 1.31 -24.61
CA THR A 12 3.24 0.78 -24.88
C THR A 12 2.72 0.07 -23.65
N LEU A 13 1.64 0.59 -23.09
CA LEU A 13 0.92 -0.01 -21.97
C LEU A 13 -0.27 -0.79 -22.51
N TYR A 14 -0.42 -2.02 -22.06
CA TYR A 14 -1.59 -2.86 -22.28
C TYR A 14 -2.44 -2.89 -21.01
N GLU A 15 -3.74 -2.74 -21.18
CA GLU A 15 -4.70 -2.67 -20.07
C GLU A 15 -5.91 -3.56 -20.37
N GLU A 16 -6.35 -4.31 -19.36
CA GLU A 16 -7.60 -5.06 -19.42
C GLU A 16 -8.24 -5.14 -18.04
N VAL A 17 -9.56 -5.01 -18.00
CA VAL A 17 -10.38 -5.33 -16.82
C VAL A 17 -10.99 -6.70 -17.06
N LEU A 18 -10.71 -7.65 -16.18
CA LEU A 18 -11.21 -9.02 -16.27
C LEU A 18 -12.66 -9.11 -15.80
N ASP A 19 -13.34 -10.21 -16.10
CA ASP A 19 -14.75 -10.43 -15.74
C ASP A 19 -15.01 -10.36 -14.22
N ASN A 20 -14.03 -10.74 -13.41
CA ASN A 20 -14.08 -10.60 -11.94
C ASN A 20 -13.77 -9.19 -11.42
N GLY A 21 -13.54 -8.22 -12.31
CA GLY A 21 -13.24 -6.83 -12.00
C GLY A 21 -11.75 -6.51 -11.79
N LEU A 22 -10.85 -7.50 -11.84
CA LEU A 22 -9.42 -7.25 -11.70
C LEU A 22 -8.89 -6.40 -12.86
N THR A 23 -8.27 -5.27 -12.54
CA THR A 23 -7.59 -4.43 -13.53
C THR A 23 -6.15 -4.88 -13.68
N VAL A 24 -5.76 -5.19 -14.91
CA VAL A 24 -4.40 -5.67 -15.25
C VAL A 24 -3.71 -4.67 -16.16
N TYR A 25 -2.50 -4.28 -15.80
CA TYR A 25 -1.60 -3.47 -16.61
C TYR A 25 -0.34 -4.27 -16.95
N LEU A 26 0.01 -4.32 -18.23
CA LEU A 26 1.24 -4.95 -18.73
C LEU A 26 2.09 -3.92 -19.46
N LEU A 27 3.33 -3.76 -19.04
CA LEU A 27 4.31 -2.86 -19.65
C LEU A 27 5.53 -3.65 -20.13
N PRO A 28 5.55 -4.12 -21.40
CA PRO A 28 6.67 -4.86 -21.95
C PRO A 28 7.94 -4.02 -22.00
N LYS A 29 9.06 -4.59 -21.57
CA LYS A 29 10.40 -4.01 -21.60
C LYS A 29 11.39 -5.07 -22.09
N ILE A 30 11.44 -5.30 -23.38
CA ILE A 30 12.17 -6.41 -24.01
C ILE A 30 13.67 -6.38 -23.70
N ASP A 31 14.24 -5.17 -23.55
CA ASP A 31 15.69 -4.99 -23.29
C ASP A 31 16.06 -5.15 -21.80
N PHE A 32 15.09 -5.43 -20.92
CA PHE A 32 15.33 -5.62 -19.49
C PHE A 32 15.39 -7.11 -19.16
N HIS A 33 16.40 -7.51 -18.39
CA HIS A 33 16.52 -8.89 -17.94
C HIS A 33 15.57 -9.24 -16.78
N LYS A 34 15.16 -8.23 -15.99
CA LYS A 34 14.34 -8.42 -14.79
C LYS A 34 12.89 -8.06 -15.09
N THR A 35 11.99 -8.94 -14.67
CA THR A 35 10.56 -8.69 -14.65
C THR A 35 10.12 -8.43 -13.22
N TYR A 36 9.26 -7.44 -13.05
CA TYR A 36 8.68 -7.02 -11.78
C TYR A 36 7.16 -7.15 -11.85
N GLY A 37 6.59 -7.85 -10.88
CA GLY A 37 5.14 -8.01 -10.74
C GLY A 37 4.68 -7.40 -9.42
N LEU A 38 3.64 -6.55 -9.49
CA LEU A 38 3.04 -5.86 -8.35
C LEU A 38 1.54 -6.12 -8.32
N PHE A 39 1.03 -6.67 -7.22
CA PHE A 39 -0.39 -6.89 -6.98
C PHE A 39 -0.83 -6.07 -5.78
N SER A 40 -1.68 -5.07 -6.01
CA SER A 40 -2.05 -4.08 -5.01
C SER A 40 -3.54 -4.08 -4.75
N THR A 41 -3.92 -3.94 -3.48
CA THR A 41 -5.30 -3.63 -3.07
C THR A 41 -5.41 -2.16 -2.68
N ASN A 42 -6.57 -1.55 -2.95
CA ASN A 42 -6.94 -0.23 -2.46
C ASN A 42 -7.42 -0.33 -1.00
N TYR A 43 -6.49 -0.69 -0.13
CA TYR A 43 -6.64 -0.85 1.31
C TYR A 43 -5.34 -0.51 2.01
N GLY A 44 -5.37 0.41 2.95
CA GLY A 44 -4.20 0.85 3.70
C GLY A 44 -4.51 1.15 5.16
N SER A 45 -3.54 1.70 5.87
CA SER A 45 -3.63 1.89 7.32
C SER A 45 -4.73 2.87 7.77
N ILE A 46 -5.19 3.76 6.89
CA ILE A 46 -6.30 4.69 7.22
C ILE A 46 -7.69 4.07 7.10
N ASP A 47 -7.81 2.90 6.49
CA ASP A 47 -9.08 2.22 6.24
C ASP A 47 -9.51 1.39 7.46
N ASN A 48 -9.64 2.03 8.63
CA ASN A 48 -10.00 1.39 9.88
C ASN A 48 -11.48 1.54 10.27
N HIS A 49 -12.27 2.32 9.49
CA HIS A 49 -13.71 2.48 9.68
C HIS A 49 -14.44 2.39 8.34
N PHE A 50 -15.07 1.24 8.07
CA PHE A 50 -15.58 0.90 6.76
C PHE A 50 -16.78 -0.05 6.80
N GLY A 51 -17.46 -0.19 5.67
CA GLY A 51 -18.58 -1.14 5.50
C GLY A 51 -19.20 -1.04 4.13
N TYR A 52 -20.35 -1.66 3.96
CA TYR A 52 -21.13 -1.61 2.72
C TYR A 52 -22.39 -0.75 2.84
N HIS A 53 -22.78 -0.37 4.06
CA HIS A 53 -23.90 0.51 4.34
C HIS A 53 -23.51 1.56 5.37
N PRO A 54 -23.97 2.82 5.25
CA PRO A 54 -23.64 3.89 6.19
C PRO A 54 -24.00 3.57 7.65
N ASP A 55 -25.06 2.78 7.85
CA ASP A 55 -25.58 2.43 9.18
C ASP A 55 -24.94 1.14 9.76
N ASP A 56 -24.03 0.48 9.03
CA ASP A 56 -23.35 -0.75 9.44
C ASP A 56 -21.86 -0.69 9.12
N LEU A 57 -21.20 0.37 9.57
CA LEU A 57 -19.77 0.49 9.48
C LEU A 57 -19.09 -0.24 10.63
N LYS A 58 -18.00 -0.91 10.34
CA LYS A 58 -17.18 -1.63 11.30
C LYS A 58 -15.93 -0.83 11.61
N GLN A 59 -15.58 -0.76 12.87
CA GLN A 59 -14.31 -0.25 13.34
C GLN A 59 -13.38 -1.42 13.61
N VAL A 60 -12.17 -1.39 13.08
CA VAL A 60 -11.13 -2.40 13.31
C VAL A 60 -9.93 -1.80 14.01
N PRO A 61 -9.09 -2.61 14.71
CA PRO A 61 -7.90 -2.12 15.40
C PRO A 61 -6.90 -1.44 14.44
N ASP A 62 -6.22 -0.40 14.93
CA ASP A 62 -5.17 0.27 14.19
C ASP A 62 -3.97 -0.66 13.96
N GLY A 63 -3.35 -0.56 12.76
CA GLY A 63 -2.26 -1.44 12.34
C GLY A 63 -2.71 -2.72 11.62
N ILE A 64 -4.02 -3.01 11.56
CA ILE A 64 -4.53 -4.26 10.99
C ILE A 64 -4.19 -4.44 9.50
N ALA A 65 -4.10 -3.37 8.71
CA ALA A 65 -3.72 -3.47 7.30
C ALA A 65 -2.28 -3.98 7.12
N HIS A 66 -1.35 -3.51 7.94
CA HIS A 66 0.03 -3.97 7.97
C HIS A 66 0.12 -5.39 8.56
N PHE A 67 -0.62 -5.66 9.61
CA PHE A 67 -0.73 -7.01 10.19
C PHE A 67 -1.21 -8.04 9.17
N LEU A 68 -2.23 -7.70 8.38
CA LEU A 68 -2.76 -8.55 7.32
C LEU A 68 -1.73 -8.77 6.21
N GLU A 69 -0.92 -7.76 5.87
CA GLU A 69 0.18 -7.88 4.92
C GLU A 69 1.15 -8.99 5.33
N HIS A 70 1.63 -8.96 6.57
CA HIS A 70 2.50 -9.99 7.13
C HIS A 70 1.85 -11.38 7.06
N LYS A 71 0.60 -11.48 7.51
CA LYS A 71 -0.12 -12.74 7.60
C LYS A 71 -0.41 -13.41 6.25
N LEU A 72 -0.47 -12.65 5.15
CA LEU A 72 -0.71 -13.26 3.85
C LEU A 72 0.45 -14.13 3.34
N PHE A 73 1.67 -13.91 3.81
CA PHE A 73 2.80 -14.78 3.43
C PHE A 73 2.80 -16.13 4.14
N GLU A 74 2.11 -16.25 5.26
CA GLU A 74 1.97 -17.52 5.97
C GLU A 74 0.79 -18.33 5.43
N LYS A 75 1.04 -19.59 5.10
CA LYS A 75 0.05 -20.57 4.60
C LYS A 75 0.10 -21.82 5.43
N GLU A 76 -0.89 -22.69 5.28
CA GLU A 76 -0.92 -23.97 5.95
C GLU A 76 0.31 -24.84 5.60
N ASP A 77 0.79 -24.73 4.36
CA ASP A 77 1.94 -25.47 3.82
C ASP A 77 3.29 -24.74 3.99
N GLY A 78 3.33 -23.61 4.68
CA GLY A 78 4.55 -22.87 5.03
C GLY A 78 4.60 -21.41 4.51
N ASP A 79 5.81 -20.86 4.48
CA ASP A 79 6.06 -19.48 4.11
C ASP A 79 6.25 -19.33 2.60
N VAL A 80 5.49 -18.42 1.99
CA VAL A 80 5.52 -18.12 0.55
C VAL A 80 6.86 -17.54 0.09
N PHE A 81 7.61 -16.85 0.95
CA PHE A 81 8.97 -16.39 0.62
C PHE A 81 9.89 -17.52 0.19
N GLN A 82 9.75 -18.71 0.80
CA GLN A 82 10.54 -19.88 0.41
C GLN A 82 10.19 -20.36 -1.01
N LYS A 83 8.90 -20.29 -1.40
CA LYS A 83 8.47 -20.64 -2.77
C LYS A 83 9.10 -19.72 -3.81
N PHE A 84 9.10 -18.40 -3.57
CA PHE A 84 9.77 -17.43 -4.44
C PHE A 84 11.28 -17.67 -4.53
N GLY A 85 11.93 -17.90 -3.39
CA GLY A 85 13.36 -18.23 -3.34
C GLY A 85 13.73 -19.46 -4.17
N GLN A 86 12.94 -20.55 -4.08
CA GLN A 86 13.12 -21.76 -4.90
C GLN A 86 12.89 -21.51 -6.40
N GLN A 87 12.13 -20.49 -6.75
CA GLN A 87 11.85 -20.06 -8.13
C GLN A 87 12.82 -18.99 -8.64
N GLY A 88 13.88 -18.69 -7.89
CA GLY A 88 14.88 -17.69 -8.26
C GLY A 88 14.37 -16.25 -8.24
N ALA A 89 13.30 -15.96 -7.50
CA ALA A 89 12.73 -14.64 -7.36
C ALA A 89 13.01 -14.04 -5.97
N SER A 90 13.02 -12.70 -5.93
CA SER A 90 12.91 -11.92 -4.69
C SER A 90 11.47 -11.44 -4.56
N ALA A 91 10.87 -11.65 -3.40
CA ALA A 91 9.54 -11.16 -3.06
C ALA A 91 9.61 -10.09 -1.96
N ASN A 92 8.62 -9.22 -1.90
CA ASN A 92 8.44 -8.24 -0.84
C ASN A 92 6.97 -7.82 -0.78
N ALA A 93 6.61 -7.07 0.27
CA ALA A 93 5.34 -6.38 0.36
C ALA A 93 5.51 -5.04 1.07
N PHE A 94 4.53 -4.20 1.01
CA PHE A 94 4.47 -2.97 1.80
C PHE A 94 3.04 -2.49 1.99
N THR A 95 2.77 -1.94 3.16
CA THR A 95 1.56 -1.22 3.48
C THR A 95 1.84 0.28 3.54
N SER A 96 0.96 1.06 2.94
CA SER A 96 0.95 2.52 3.04
C SER A 96 -0.36 3.01 3.63
N PHE A 97 -0.57 4.31 3.69
CA PHE A 97 -1.82 4.87 4.19
C PHE A 97 -3.06 4.44 3.40
N THR A 98 -2.94 4.21 2.08
CA THR A 98 -4.09 3.99 1.18
C THR A 98 -4.02 2.70 0.37
N LYS A 99 -2.93 1.96 0.44
CA LYS A 99 -2.76 0.72 -0.33
C LYS A 99 -1.84 -0.26 0.37
N THR A 100 -2.07 -1.53 0.12
CA THR A 100 -1.15 -2.63 0.42
C THR A 100 -0.76 -3.32 -0.87
N SER A 101 0.50 -3.66 -1.02
CA SER A 101 1.04 -4.20 -2.28
C SER A 101 1.97 -5.37 -2.00
N TYR A 102 1.86 -6.38 -2.82
CA TYR A 102 2.68 -7.59 -2.83
C TYR A 102 3.42 -7.66 -4.15
N LEU A 103 4.67 -8.02 -4.14
CA LEU A 103 5.49 -7.95 -5.33
C LEU A 103 6.53 -9.07 -5.42
N PHE A 104 6.92 -9.37 -6.65
CA PHE A 104 8.12 -10.14 -6.92
C PHE A 104 8.99 -9.46 -7.98
N SER A 105 10.26 -9.82 -7.99
CA SER A 105 11.17 -9.54 -9.10
C SER A 105 11.98 -10.79 -9.43
N ALA A 106 12.03 -11.13 -10.72
CA ALA A 106 12.71 -12.33 -11.20
C ALA A 106 13.31 -12.11 -12.58
N THR A 107 14.31 -12.91 -12.93
CA THR A 107 14.93 -12.96 -14.27
C THR A 107 14.54 -14.20 -15.05
N ASP A 108 13.91 -15.17 -14.39
CA ASP A 108 13.49 -16.45 -14.97
C ASP A 108 12.20 -16.93 -14.30
N GLN A 109 11.57 -17.97 -14.82
CA GLN A 109 10.33 -18.59 -14.32
C GLN A 109 9.20 -17.57 -14.06
N ILE A 110 9.05 -16.57 -14.95
CA ILE A 110 8.14 -15.44 -14.76
C ILE A 110 6.71 -15.92 -14.58
N GLN A 111 6.23 -16.83 -15.41
CA GLN A 111 4.89 -17.42 -15.28
C GLN A 111 4.67 -18.02 -13.89
N LYS A 112 5.60 -18.84 -13.43
CA LYS A 112 5.49 -19.54 -12.14
C LYS A 112 5.48 -18.55 -10.96
N ASN A 113 6.34 -17.53 -11.00
CA ASN A 113 6.37 -16.48 -9.99
C ASN A 113 5.09 -15.63 -9.99
N LEU A 114 4.56 -15.32 -11.18
CA LEU A 114 3.30 -14.60 -11.32
C LEU A 114 2.11 -15.40 -10.76
N MET A 115 2.03 -16.72 -11.07
CA MET A 115 0.99 -17.58 -10.50
C MET A 115 1.12 -17.64 -8.97
N THR A 116 2.34 -17.81 -8.45
CA THR A 116 2.57 -17.77 -7.00
C THR A 116 2.10 -16.47 -6.38
N LEU A 117 2.37 -15.30 -7.01
CA LEU A 117 1.88 -14.01 -6.52
C LEU A 117 0.35 -13.94 -6.46
N LEU A 118 -0.33 -14.32 -7.54
CA LEU A 118 -1.79 -14.31 -7.62
C LEU A 118 -2.43 -15.28 -6.61
N ASP A 119 -1.86 -16.47 -6.48
CA ASP A 119 -2.44 -17.53 -5.64
C ASP A 119 -2.29 -17.20 -4.15
N PHE A 120 -1.12 -16.74 -3.70
CA PHE A 120 -0.96 -16.50 -2.27
C PHE A 120 -1.75 -15.27 -1.78
N VAL A 121 -1.84 -14.21 -2.61
CA VAL A 121 -2.60 -13.02 -2.23
C VAL A 121 -4.11 -13.29 -2.22
N GLN A 122 -4.57 -14.21 -3.06
CA GLN A 122 -6.00 -14.56 -3.18
C GLN A 122 -6.42 -15.79 -2.37
N ALA A 123 -5.55 -16.34 -1.52
CA ALA A 123 -5.85 -17.47 -0.65
C ALA A 123 -5.46 -17.16 0.80
N PRO A 124 -6.32 -16.49 1.58
CA PRO A 124 -6.03 -16.15 2.98
C PRO A 124 -5.99 -17.38 3.87
N TYR A 125 -5.10 -17.38 4.86
CA TYR A 125 -5.02 -18.39 5.89
C TYR A 125 -4.66 -17.71 7.23
N PHE A 126 -5.65 -17.53 8.09
CA PHE A 126 -5.49 -16.89 9.39
C PHE A 126 -6.05 -17.81 10.48
N THR A 127 -5.25 -18.10 11.49
CA THR A 127 -5.67 -18.84 12.69
C THR A 127 -5.32 -18.02 13.92
N GLU A 128 -6.06 -18.20 15.02
CA GLU A 128 -5.77 -17.49 16.27
C GLU A 128 -4.34 -17.75 16.75
N GLU A 129 -3.85 -18.97 16.62
CA GLU A 129 -2.48 -19.34 17.02
C GLU A 129 -1.42 -18.54 16.23
N THR A 130 -1.59 -18.46 14.91
CA THR A 130 -0.62 -17.75 14.04
C THR A 130 -0.75 -16.24 14.20
N VAL A 131 -1.93 -15.72 14.50
CA VAL A 131 -2.16 -14.31 14.84
C VAL A 131 -1.44 -13.93 16.14
N GLU A 132 -1.60 -14.72 17.20
CA GLU A 132 -0.91 -14.46 18.46
C GLU A 132 0.61 -14.46 18.34
N LYS A 133 1.16 -15.35 17.53
CA LYS A 133 2.61 -15.37 17.24
C LYS A 133 3.05 -14.09 16.55
N GLU A 134 2.29 -13.62 15.56
CA GLU A 134 2.63 -12.43 14.76
C GLU A 134 2.58 -11.14 15.58
N LYS A 135 1.69 -11.04 16.59
CA LYS A 135 1.65 -9.90 17.52
C LYS A 135 3.02 -9.64 18.16
N GLY A 136 3.75 -10.71 18.52
CA GLY A 136 5.10 -10.59 19.06
C GLY A 136 6.13 -10.04 18.07
N ILE A 137 6.05 -10.45 16.82
CA ILE A 137 6.96 -10.02 15.74
C ILE A 137 6.72 -8.54 15.42
N ILE A 138 5.49 -8.17 15.12
CA ILE A 138 5.11 -6.78 14.80
C ILE A 138 5.32 -5.86 16.00
N GLY A 139 5.09 -6.37 17.24
CA GLY A 139 5.38 -5.61 18.46
C GLY A 139 6.85 -5.20 18.58
N GLN A 140 7.80 -6.05 18.17
CA GLN A 140 9.23 -5.70 18.11
C GLN A 140 9.53 -4.67 17.00
N GLU A 141 8.86 -4.78 15.86
CA GLU A 141 8.98 -3.82 14.77
C GLU A 141 8.47 -2.42 15.18
N ILE A 142 7.31 -2.36 15.86
CA ILE A 142 6.77 -1.11 16.41
C ILE A 142 7.79 -0.46 17.36
N GLN A 143 8.40 -1.22 18.27
CA GLN A 143 9.42 -0.70 19.17
C GLN A 143 10.63 -0.14 18.42
N MET A 144 11.05 -0.77 17.32
CA MET A 144 12.13 -0.25 16.47
C MET A 144 11.75 1.10 15.86
N TYR A 145 10.51 1.30 15.41
CA TYR A 145 10.01 2.58 14.89
C TYR A 145 9.86 3.63 15.99
N ASP A 146 9.44 3.23 17.19
CA ASP A 146 9.36 4.13 18.36
C ASP A 146 10.73 4.70 18.75
N ASP A 147 11.80 3.95 18.54
CA ASP A 147 13.16 4.35 18.81
C ASP A 147 13.81 5.15 17.65
N ASP A 148 13.20 5.24 16.46
CA ASP A 148 13.73 6.01 15.32
C ASP A 148 13.29 7.48 15.37
N PRO A 149 14.22 8.45 15.61
CA PRO A 149 13.89 9.86 15.69
C PRO A 149 13.32 10.46 14.39
N ASN A 150 13.66 9.90 13.22
CA ASN A 150 13.11 10.40 11.94
C ASN A 150 11.67 9.92 11.75
N TRP A 151 11.39 8.68 12.14
CA TRP A 151 10.03 8.12 12.11
C TRP A 151 9.12 8.89 13.06
N GLN A 152 9.57 9.13 14.30
CA GLN A 152 8.83 9.90 15.29
C GLN A 152 8.61 11.36 14.85
N GLN A 153 9.59 11.97 14.18
CA GLN A 153 9.44 13.31 13.62
C GLN A 153 8.40 13.34 12.49
N PHE A 154 8.41 12.33 11.60
CA PHE A 154 7.47 12.22 10.49
C PHE A 154 6.02 12.06 10.99
N PHE A 155 5.78 11.11 11.90
CA PHE A 155 4.43 10.93 12.46
C PHE A 155 4.05 12.07 13.40
N GLY A 156 5.00 12.70 14.09
CA GLY A 156 4.77 13.88 14.92
C GLY A 156 4.18 15.06 14.13
N ILE A 157 4.76 15.39 12.96
CA ILE A 157 4.20 16.46 12.12
C ILE A 157 2.85 16.08 11.50
N ILE A 158 2.66 14.81 11.10
CA ILE A 158 1.36 14.35 10.60
C ILE A 158 0.31 14.44 11.69
N LYS A 159 0.61 14.05 12.92
CA LYS A 159 -0.29 14.16 14.06
C LYS A 159 -0.68 15.62 14.36
N ASN A 160 0.25 16.54 14.19
CA ASN A 160 -0.07 17.98 14.35
C ASN A 160 -1.01 18.48 13.25
N LEU A 161 -0.82 18.05 12.00
CA LEU A 161 -1.61 18.50 10.87
C LEU A 161 -2.96 17.77 10.73
N TYR A 162 -3.05 16.52 11.23
CA TYR A 162 -4.20 15.62 11.09
C TYR A 162 -4.57 14.96 12.44
N PRO A 163 -4.89 15.72 13.50
CA PRO A 163 -5.07 15.16 14.84
C PRO A 163 -6.27 14.21 15.00
N LYS A 164 -7.22 14.24 14.07
CA LYS A 164 -8.43 13.39 14.09
C LYS A 164 -8.45 12.33 13.01
N HIS A 165 -7.85 12.63 11.85
CA HIS A 165 -7.85 11.71 10.72
C HIS A 165 -6.91 10.51 10.98
N PRO A 166 -7.27 9.26 10.62
CA PRO A 166 -6.43 8.07 10.86
C PRO A 166 -5.00 8.17 10.27
N LEU A 167 -4.75 9.13 9.40
CA LEU A 167 -3.43 9.42 8.86
C LEU A 167 -2.37 9.68 9.96
N HIS A 168 -2.79 10.16 11.14
CA HIS A 168 -1.87 10.42 12.27
C HIS A 168 -1.42 9.14 13.00
N ILE A 169 -2.06 8.03 12.74
CA ILE A 169 -1.76 6.74 13.35
C ILE A 169 -0.63 6.09 12.56
N ASP A 170 0.33 5.50 13.26
CA ASP A 170 1.39 4.74 12.61
C ASP A 170 0.81 3.60 11.77
N ILE A 171 1.42 3.32 10.63
CA ILE A 171 0.97 2.27 9.71
C ILE A 171 0.96 0.90 10.39
N ALA A 172 1.93 0.63 11.25
CA ALA A 172 2.01 -0.59 12.05
C ALA A 172 1.06 -0.59 13.27
N GLY A 173 0.42 0.53 13.56
CA GLY A 173 -0.37 0.71 14.77
C GLY A 173 0.49 0.90 16.03
N THR A 174 -0.01 0.42 17.15
CA THR A 174 0.66 0.40 18.45
C THR A 174 0.65 -1.01 19.03
N VAL A 175 1.57 -1.32 19.94
CA VAL A 175 1.56 -2.61 20.66
C VAL A 175 0.20 -2.89 21.30
N THR A 176 -0.47 -1.85 21.80
CA THR A 176 -1.82 -1.97 22.40
C THR A 176 -2.88 -2.27 21.35
N SER A 177 -2.88 -1.54 20.21
CA SER A 177 -3.92 -1.76 19.19
C SER A 177 -3.79 -3.11 18.49
N ILE A 178 -2.55 -3.56 18.20
CA ILE A 178 -2.36 -4.88 17.57
C ILE A 178 -2.70 -6.05 18.51
N ALA A 179 -2.65 -5.85 19.83
CA ALA A 179 -3.05 -6.88 20.80
C ALA A 179 -4.53 -7.27 20.65
N ASP A 180 -5.38 -6.36 20.20
CA ASP A 180 -6.82 -6.57 20.01
C ASP A 180 -7.17 -7.21 18.64
N ILE A 181 -6.19 -7.35 17.72
CA ILE A 181 -6.44 -7.96 16.41
C ILE A 181 -6.75 -9.45 16.56
N THR A 182 -7.81 -9.90 15.91
CA THR A 182 -8.25 -11.29 15.85
C THR A 182 -8.19 -11.85 14.43
N ALA A 183 -8.23 -13.17 14.28
CA ALA A 183 -8.36 -13.80 12.96
C ALA A 183 -9.66 -13.39 12.27
N GLU A 184 -10.74 -13.17 13.00
CA GLU A 184 -12.03 -12.71 12.48
C GLU A 184 -11.90 -11.30 11.87
N ASP A 185 -11.21 -10.37 12.53
CA ASP A 185 -10.95 -9.03 12.02
C ASP A 185 -10.12 -9.07 10.73
N LEU A 186 -9.11 -9.94 10.68
CA LEU A 186 -8.29 -10.13 9.47
C LEU A 186 -9.13 -10.65 8.30
N TYR A 187 -9.99 -11.66 8.53
CA TYR A 187 -10.92 -12.13 7.51
C TYR A 187 -11.94 -11.08 7.11
N LEU A 188 -12.44 -10.26 8.05
CA LEU A 188 -13.34 -9.14 7.74
C LEU A 188 -12.68 -8.16 6.78
N CYS A 189 -11.45 -7.72 7.09
CA CYS A 189 -10.67 -6.81 6.24
C CYS A 189 -10.35 -7.45 4.88
N TYR A 190 -9.89 -8.70 4.89
CA TYR A 190 -9.56 -9.42 3.67
C TYR A 190 -10.79 -9.55 2.74
N ASN A 191 -11.90 -10.03 3.25
CA ASN A 191 -13.12 -10.23 2.46
C ASN A 191 -13.72 -8.91 1.95
N THR A 192 -13.44 -7.79 2.64
CA THR A 192 -13.88 -6.47 2.21
C THR A 192 -12.99 -5.89 1.12
N PHE A 193 -11.68 -5.96 1.27
CA PHE A 193 -10.75 -5.16 0.46
C PHE A 193 -9.95 -5.95 -0.60
N TYR A 194 -9.84 -7.29 -0.47
CA TYR A 194 -9.05 -8.11 -1.39
C TYR A 194 -9.89 -8.74 -2.51
N HIS A 195 -11.07 -8.17 -2.75
CA HIS A 195 -11.85 -8.52 -3.93
C HIS A 195 -11.14 -8.02 -5.20
N PRO A 196 -11.09 -8.80 -6.30
CA PRO A 196 -10.41 -8.42 -7.54
C PRO A 196 -10.80 -7.04 -8.07
N SER A 197 -12.08 -6.64 -7.96
CA SER A 197 -12.54 -5.31 -8.40
C SER A 197 -11.96 -4.13 -7.61
N ASN A 198 -11.38 -4.39 -6.45
CA ASN A 198 -10.66 -3.40 -5.61
C ASN A 198 -9.15 -3.53 -5.75
N MET A 199 -8.66 -4.35 -6.68
CA MET A 199 -7.24 -4.68 -6.84
C MET A 199 -6.74 -4.35 -8.25
N VAL A 200 -5.43 -4.15 -8.33
CA VAL A 200 -4.70 -3.87 -9.57
C VAL A 200 -3.47 -4.76 -9.64
N LEU A 201 -3.30 -5.43 -10.78
CA LEU A 201 -2.08 -6.17 -11.11
C LEU A 201 -1.28 -5.37 -12.15
N PHE A 202 -0.01 -5.08 -11.84
CA PHE A 202 0.91 -4.40 -12.74
C PHE A 202 2.15 -5.26 -12.96
N ILE A 203 2.44 -5.59 -14.23
CA ILE A 203 3.63 -6.37 -14.63
C ILE A 203 4.47 -5.53 -15.57
N VAL A 204 5.75 -5.41 -15.28
CA VAL A 204 6.72 -4.70 -16.13
C VAL A 204 7.99 -5.52 -16.29
N GLY A 205 8.48 -5.65 -17.51
CA GLY A 205 9.72 -6.36 -17.81
C GLY A 205 9.72 -7.06 -19.15
N ASN A 206 10.58 -8.05 -19.28
CA ASN A 206 10.68 -8.84 -20.52
C ASN A 206 9.54 -9.87 -20.56
N ILE A 207 8.38 -9.42 -21.05
CA ILE A 207 7.16 -10.21 -21.15
C ILE A 207 6.53 -10.05 -22.53
N ASP A 208 5.87 -11.10 -23.00
CA ASP A 208 4.88 -11.01 -24.08
C ASP A 208 3.51 -10.69 -23.47
N PRO A 209 2.85 -9.59 -23.86
CA PRO A 209 1.58 -9.17 -23.26
C PRO A 209 0.42 -10.15 -23.49
N GLU A 210 0.35 -10.77 -24.68
CA GLU A 210 -0.76 -11.69 -25.03
C GLU A 210 -0.62 -12.99 -24.24
N GLU A 211 0.58 -13.53 -24.20
CA GLU A 211 0.90 -14.74 -23.43
C GLU A 211 0.70 -14.51 -21.93
N THR A 212 1.23 -13.41 -21.40
CA THR A 212 1.10 -13.05 -19.97
C THR A 212 -0.35 -12.86 -19.57
N MET A 213 -1.15 -12.18 -20.41
CA MET A 213 -2.58 -12.00 -20.16
C MET A 213 -3.32 -13.36 -20.19
N THR A 214 -2.94 -14.27 -21.06
CA THR A 214 -3.51 -15.62 -21.12
C THR A 214 -3.28 -16.37 -19.80
N TRP A 215 -2.07 -16.36 -19.28
CA TRP A 215 -1.76 -16.97 -17.97
C TRP A 215 -2.59 -16.40 -16.83
N ILE A 216 -2.77 -15.06 -16.81
CA ILE A 216 -3.56 -14.38 -15.79
C ILE A 216 -5.03 -14.79 -15.88
N LYS A 217 -5.61 -14.79 -17.09
CA LYS A 217 -7.01 -15.20 -17.31
C LYS A 217 -7.26 -16.66 -16.91
N GLU A 218 -6.36 -17.55 -17.27
CA GLU A 218 -6.45 -18.96 -16.88
C GLU A 218 -6.40 -19.13 -15.36
N ASN A 219 -5.49 -18.41 -14.67
CA ASN A 219 -5.41 -18.44 -13.21
C ASN A 219 -6.67 -17.89 -12.54
N GLN A 220 -7.28 -16.84 -13.10
CA GLN A 220 -8.45 -16.20 -12.49
C GLN A 220 -9.77 -16.93 -12.79
N LYS A 221 -9.83 -17.74 -13.85
CA LYS A 221 -11.03 -18.42 -14.31
C LYS A 221 -11.61 -19.41 -13.29
N ASP A 222 -10.71 -20.10 -12.57
CA ASP A 222 -11.09 -21.18 -11.63
C ASP A 222 -11.29 -20.64 -10.19
N LYS A 223 -11.15 -19.33 -9.99
CA LYS A 223 -11.34 -18.67 -8.69
C LYS A 223 -12.75 -18.11 -8.59
N ASP A 224 -13.45 -18.46 -7.52
CA ASP A 224 -14.78 -17.96 -7.22
C ASP A 224 -14.69 -16.78 -6.23
N PHE A 225 -15.29 -15.66 -6.63
CA PHE A 225 -15.37 -14.45 -5.82
C PHE A 225 -16.84 -14.05 -5.65
N PRO A 226 -17.24 -13.55 -4.47
CA PRO A 226 -18.59 -13.02 -4.28
C PRO A 226 -18.83 -11.83 -5.20
N GLU A 227 -20.09 -11.39 -5.31
CA GLU A 227 -20.43 -10.18 -6.06
C GLU A 227 -19.73 -8.95 -5.48
N ALA A 228 -19.14 -8.12 -6.35
CA ALA A 228 -18.46 -6.89 -5.97
C ALA A 228 -19.42 -5.90 -5.31
N LYS A 229 -19.03 -5.34 -4.17
CA LYS A 229 -19.79 -4.34 -3.44
C LYS A 229 -19.02 -3.03 -3.34
N ALA A 230 -19.73 -1.91 -3.36
CA ALA A 230 -19.12 -0.60 -3.12
C ALA A 230 -18.72 -0.47 -1.65
N ILE A 231 -17.44 -0.18 -1.41
CA ILE A 231 -16.90 -0.02 -0.07
C ILE A 231 -17.07 1.44 0.37
N ILE A 232 -17.72 1.62 1.51
CA ILE A 232 -17.86 2.92 2.17
C ILE A 232 -16.75 3.04 3.20
N ARG A 233 -16.02 4.15 3.19
CA ARG A 233 -15.01 4.53 4.17
C ARG A 233 -15.47 5.79 4.88
N GLN A 234 -15.33 5.83 6.20
CA GLN A 234 -15.72 7.01 6.96
C GLN A 234 -14.50 7.57 7.70
N PHE A 235 -14.25 8.85 7.48
CA PHE A 235 -13.21 9.60 8.16
C PHE A 235 -13.80 10.71 9.02
N PRO A 236 -13.22 11.02 10.19
CA PRO A 236 -13.63 12.14 11.00
C PRO A 236 -13.51 13.46 10.25
N ALA A 237 -14.48 14.34 10.42
CA ALA A 237 -14.39 15.71 9.92
C ALA A 237 -13.29 16.48 10.65
N GLU A 238 -12.45 17.18 9.91
CA GLU A 238 -11.30 17.90 10.42
C GLU A 238 -11.18 19.27 9.75
N THR A 239 -10.88 20.27 10.54
CA THR A 239 -10.77 21.66 10.08
C THR A 239 -9.37 22.21 10.39
N VAL A 240 -9.07 23.39 9.84
CA VAL A 240 -7.82 24.11 10.15
C VAL A 240 -7.69 24.44 11.64
N ALA A 241 -8.82 24.64 12.35
CA ALA A 241 -8.83 24.90 13.78
C ALA A 241 -8.38 23.70 14.64
N ASP A 242 -8.42 22.51 14.09
CA ASP A 242 -7.97 21.28 14.79
C ASP A 242 -6.44 21.10 14.74
N ILE A 243 -5.73 21.84 13.88
CA ILE A 243 -4.26 21.74 13.73
C ILE A 243 -3.59 22.11 15.04
N MET A 244 -2.70 21.25 15.51
CA MET A 244 -1.84 21.53 16.65
C MET A 244 -0.61 22.33 16.16
N PRO A 245 -0.43 23.60 16.61
CA PRO A 245 0.58 24.48 16.04
C PRO A 245 2.02 24.05 16.38
N GLU A 246 2.20 23.37 17.50
CA GLU A 246 3.52 22.96 17.98
C GLU A 246 3.43 21.68 18.81
N SER A 247 4.42 20.82 18.68
CA SER A 247 4.66 19.71 19.60
C SER A 247 6.17 19.47 19.73
N SER A 248 6.60 18.89 20.85
CA SER A 248 8.00 18.52 21.07
C SER A 248 8.08 17.15 21.75
N MET A 249 9.13 16.44 21.43
CA MET A 249 9.45 15.13 22.01
C MET A 249 10.92 15.08 22.41
N GLN A 250 11.22 14.46 23.53
CA GLN A 250 12.60 14.22 23.95
C GLN A 250 13.02 12.82 23.55
N MET A 251 14.09 12.74 22.76
CA MET A 251 14.68 11.48 22.29
C MET A 251 16.21 11.52 22.38
N PRO A 252 16.90 10.36 22.43
CA PRO A 252 18.37 10.31 22.43
C PRO A 252 18.92 10.64 21.03
N VAL A 253 19.10 11.91 20.75
CA VAL A 253 19.63 12.41 19.46
C VAL A 253 20.88 13.26 19.68
N THR A 254 21.82 13.21 18.73
CA THR A 254 23.05 14.01 18.78
C THR A 254 22.83 15.48 18.46
N ARG A 255 21.76 15.82 17.74
CA ARG A 255 21.38 17.19 17.39
C ARG A 255 19.87 17.33 17.44
N ALA A 256 19.39 18.48 17.87
CA ALA A 256 17.98 18.80 17.78
C ALA A 256 17.51 18.74 16.32
N LYS A 257 16.34 18.14 16.10
CA LYS A 257 15.69 18.02 14.81
C LYS A 257 14.41 18.83 14.83
N GLY A 258 14.15 19.59 13.78
CA GLY A 258 12.90 20.35 13.61
C GLY A 258 12.27 20.04 12.27
N VAL A 259 10.94 20.03 12.23
CA VAL A 259 10.15 19.90 11.00
C VAL A 259 9.06 20.97 11.01
N LEU A 260 8.82 21.55 9.84
CA LEU A 260 7.71 22.47 9.60
C LEU A 260 6.77 21.84 8.58
N GLY A 261 5.48 21.77 8.90
CA GLY A 261 4.44 21.28 8.02
C GLY A 261 3.43 22.35 7.65
N ILE A 262 2.93 22.28 6.43
CA ILE A 262 1.86 23.15 5.93
C ILE A 262 0.76 22.25 5.39
N LYS A 263 -0.47 22.39 5.94
CA LYS A 263 -1.65 21.71 5.43
C LYS A 263 -2.26 22.55 4.31
N GLY A 264 -2.40 21.94 3.12
CA GLY A 264 -3.05 22.58 1.98
C GLY A 264 -4.56 22.71 2.19
N ASP A 265 -5.14 23.72 1.56
CA ASP A 265 -6.59 23.91 1.48
C ASP A 265 -7.12 23.10 0.28
N LEU A 266 -7.88 22.05 0.53
CA LEU A 266 -8.40 21.15 -0.51
C LEU A 266 -9.29 21.87 -1.52
N ASP A 267 -10.03 22.90 -1.10
CA ASP A 267 -10.94 23.66 -1.97
C ASP A 267 -10.17 24.52 -3.00
N LYS A 268 -8.87 24.74 -2.77
CA LYS A 268 -7.97 25.48 -3.65
C LYS A 268 -7.09 24.59 -4.53
N LEU A 269 -7.15 23.28 -4.36
CA LEU A 269 -6.37 22.36 -5.18
C LEU A 269 -7.05 22.13 -6.53
N PRO A 270 -6.27 21.99 -7.62
CA PRO A 270 -6.81 21.56 -8.90
C PRO A 270 -7.48 20.19 -8.79
N THR A 271 -8.67 20.06 -9.38
CA THR A 271 -9.43 18.79 -9.43
C THR A 271 -9.03 17.91 -10.63
N ASP A 272 -8.49 18.50 -11.69
CA ASP A 272 -7.93 17.76 -12.83
C ASP A 272 -6.57 17.16 -12.49
N GLY A 273 -6.38 15.89 -12.80
CA GLY A 273 -5.18 15.15 -12.42
C GLY A 273 -3.88 15.72 -13.02
N ARG A 274 -3.92 16.26 -14.24
CA ARG A 274 -2.75 16.90 -14.89
C ARG A 274 -2.40 18.21 -14.21
N GLU A 275 -3.38 19.05 -13.93
CA GLU A 275 -3.17 20.33 -13.24
C GLU A 275 -2.73 20.11 -11.80
N LEU A 276 -3.27 19.10 -11.12
CA LEU A 276 -2.82 18.70 -9.78
C LEU A 276 -1.35 18.24 -9.79
N LEU A 277 -0.94 17.46 -10.80
CA LEU A 277 0.45 17.04 -10.95
C LEU A 277 1.38 18.24 -11.19
N ARG A 278 0.99 19.18 -12.05
CA ARG A 278 1.72 20.42 -12.30
C ARG A 278 1.86 21.25 -11.03
N PHE A 279 0.77 21.40 -10.29
CA PHE A 279 0.76 22.09 -9.00
C PHE A 279 1.73 21.45 -8.01
N LYS A 280 1.67 20.12 -7.83
CA LYS A 280 2.58 19.37 -6.95
C LYS A 280 4.05 19.53 -7.36
N ASN A 281 4.35 19.46 -8.65
CA ASN A 281 5.71 19.62 -9.15
C ASN A 281 6.22 21.06 -8.94
N ALA A 282 5.38 22.07 -9.19
CA ALA A 282 5.72 23.45 -8.94
C ALA A 282 5.98 23.72 -7.45
N LEU A 283 5.14 23.16 -6.57
CA LEU A 283 5.31 23.26 -5.12
C LEU A 283 6.61 22.58 -4.65
N ASN A 284 6.91 21.38 -5.15
CA ASN A 284 8.16 20.70 -4.85
C ASN A 284 9.38 21.52 -5.30
N LEU A 285 9.34 22.09 -6.50
CA LEU A 285 10.41 22.96 -7.00
C LEU A 285 10.58 24.20 -6.13
N LEU A 286 9.47 24.85 -5.75
CA LEU A 286 9.49 26.00 -4.86
C LEU A 286 10.14 25.66 -3.50
N PHE A 287 9.76 24.55 -2.89
CA PHE A 287 10.37 24.11 -1.63
C PHE A 287 11.86 23.77 -1.78
N GLN A 288 12.27 23.14 -2.87
CA GLN A 288 13.68 22.92 -3.16
C GLN A 288 14.47 24.23 -3.32
N MET A 289 13.87 25.25 -3.97
CA MET A 289 14.49 26.56 -4.12
C MET A 289 14.61 27.33 -2.80
N LEU A 290 13.60 27.22 -1.92
CA LEU A 290 13.57 27.95 -0.64
C LEU A 290 14.34 27.26 0.49
N PHE A 291 14.34 25.93 0.52
CA PHE A 291 14.81 25.14 1.66
C PHE A 291 15.77 24.02 1.29
N GLY A 292 16.04 23.81 0.02
CA GLY A 292 16.95 22.75 -0.45
C GLY A 292 18.41 23.03 -0.15
N ASN A 293 19.24 21.98 -0.10
CA ASN A 293 20.68 22.05 0.13
C ASN A 293 21.48 22.45 -1.13
N THR A 294 20.87 23.15 -2.08
CA THR A 294 21.54 23.57 -3.31
C THR A 294 22.09 24.98 -3.20
N SER A 295 23.04 25.31 -4.05
CA SER A 295 23.64 26.65 -4.14
C SER A 295 22.63 27.79 -4.42
N ALA A 296 21.39 27.49 -4.78
CA ALA A 296 20.33 28.48 -4.96
C ALA A 296 20.01 29.26 -3.67
N ASN A 297 20.36 28.72 -2.50
CA ASN A 297 20.19 29.41 -1.22
C ASN A 297 21.31 30.43 -0.90
N TYR A 298 22.25 30.61 -1.80
CA TYR A 298 23.37 31.56 -1.67
C TYR A 298 23.21 32.78 -2.59
N LEU A 299 22.05 32.94 -3.18
CA LEU A 299 21.67 34.17 -3.92
C LEU A 299 20.76 35.04 -2.98
#